data_7b3d67b4530e50a63bd054d585595f1e
#
_entry.id   7b3d67b4530e50a63bd054d585595f1e
#
_cell.length_a   1.000
_cell.length_b   1.000
_cell.length_c   1.000
_cell.angle_alpha   90.00
_cell.angle_beta   90.00
_cell.angle_gamma   90.00
#
_symmetry.space_group_name_H-M   'P 1'
#
loop_
_entity.id
_entity.type
_entity.pdbx_description
1 polymer ?
#
loop_
_entity_poly.entity_id
_entity_poly.type
_entity_poly.pdbx_seq_one_letter_code
_entity_poly.pdbx_strand_id
1 'polypeptide(L)'
;MSKLICALVPKGGEEFIYHFNDNESSNKKSFEGNSTIEAITQYLISQNEEFKILLLRPESIEKDQEEKLISELLKYRVPKENIKCVEVPVKGNYESKKFNLNNHTITADIAFLAMQDSTDDDIKEIILDVSRGLNFQILVIVDAYRRFLVAQQAKNYIDKAKCPKFYYVYLTPVNLKEKEYEVTFEETKTPFFVDYFKDVNKLPFKFDTEYYQDPLPFYQEFNFIKDIISCVNECISAIKRGFALAFLTIINWNNIEKLLALSYEKLTLKRIKELIETFSIEKDNTKEIKLSMEYSLGKLWIYIYLLETFYKIYKEYENKIEIEEHRKWVKIETLRDFNEKIIKNHFKETSSYTLLDNELENFKKIFKEGNIETKPPSSNQERNFNAHAGLLYEFIDQDYKNYRLSYKLGEILDKDHKRKIEDYVKDYLKAWA
;
A
#
# COMPACT_ATOMS: atom_id res chain seq x y z
N MET A 1 -13.57 19.66 -6.91
CA MET A 1 -12.70 18.57 -6.39
C MET A 1 -12.71 17.45 -7.41
N SER A 2 -11.54 16.98 -7.83
CA SER A 2 -11.48 15.95 -8.90
C SER A 2 -11.81 14.56 -8.34
N LYS A 3 -12.57 13.77 -9.10
CA LYS A 3 -13.01 12.42 -8.77
C LYS A 3 -12.45 11.41 -9.77
N LEU A 4 -12.16 10.19 -9.33
CA LEU A 4 -11.85 9.06 -10.20
C LEU A 4 -13.00 8.06 -10.16
N ILE A 5 -13.57 7.75 -11.31
CA ILE A 5 -14.61 6.73 -11.45
C ILE A 5 -13.97 5.50 -12.08
N CYS A 6 -14.06 4.37 -11.39
CA CYS A 6 -13.59 3.09 -11.87
C CYS A 6 -14.80 2.21 -12.23
N ALA A 7 -14.88 1.70 -13.44
CA ALA A 7 -15.97 0.84 -13.89
C ALA A 7 -15.48 -0.29 -14.78
N LEU A 8 -16.20 -1.41 -14.77
CA LEU A 8 -16.04 -2.47 -15.79
C LEU A 8 -16.75 -2.06 -17.09
N VAL A 9 -16.12 -2.34 -18.22
CA VAL A 9 -16.79 -2.22 -19.53
C VAL A 9 -17.91 -3.26 -19.59
N PRO A 10 -19.19 -2.85 -19.79
CA PRO A 10 -20.31 -3.79 -19.84
C PRO A 10 -20.35 -4.57 -21.16
N LYS A 11 -20.92 -5.78 -21.13
CA LYS A 11 -21.21 -6.57 -22.32
C LYS A 11 -22.54 -6.12 -22.92
N GLY A 12 -22.54 -5.05 -23.69
CA GLY A 12 -23.76 -4.48 -24.29
C GLY A 12 -24.68 -3.83 -23.26
N GLY A 13 -25.63 -3.06 -23.67
CA GLY A 13 -26.55 -2.39 -22.77
C GLY A 13 -27.96 -2.26 -23.39
N GLU A 14 -28.96 -2.41 -22.54
CA GLU A 14 -30.30 -1.90 -22.75
C GLU A 14 -30.39 -0.53 -22.09
N GLU A 15 -31.25 0.32 -22.56
CA GLU A 15 -31.51 1.63 -21.97
C GLU A 15 -32.26 1.50 -20.66
N PHE A 16 -31.82 2.24 -19.65
CA PHE A 16 -32.35 2.24 -18.30
C PHE A 16 -32.52 3.68 -17.82
N ILE A 17 -33.40 3.86 -16.83
CA ILE A 17 -33.59 5.12 -16.14
C ILE A 17 -32.92 5.00 -14.77
N TYR A 18 -32.02 5.93 -14.49
CA TYR A 18 -31.23 5.97 -13.24
C TYR A 18 -31.63 7.18 -12.41
N HIS A 19 -32.02 6.94 -11.16
CA HIS A 19 -32.43 7.96 -10.21
C HIS A 19 -31.33 8.23 -9.19
N PHE A 20 -30.94 9.47 -9.05
CA PHE A 20 -29.98 9.91 -8.05
C PHE A 20 -30.67 10.73 -6.97
N ASN A 21 -30.45 10.38 -5.72
CA ASN A 21 -30.88 11.18 -4.58
C ASN A 21 -29.85 12.30 -4.36
N ASP A 22 -30.29 13.54 -4.49
CA ASP A 22 -29.47 14.69 -4.15
C ASP A 22 -29.57 14.92 -2.63
N ASN A 23 -28.46 14.73 -1.90
CA ASN A 23 -28.43 14.87 -0.45
C ASN A 23 -28.70 16.32 0.03
N GLU A 24 -28.62 17.32 -0.86
CA GLU A 24 -28.82 18.72 -0.55
C GLU A 24 -30.20 19.26 -0.95
N SER A 25 -30.90 18.57 -1.82
CA SER A 25 -32.26 18.92 -2.25
C SER A 25 -33.15 17.67 -2.25
N SER A 26 -34.40 17.81 -1.83
CA SER A 26 -35.41 16.72 -1.90
C SER A 26 -35.77 16.33 -3.33
N ASN A 27 -35.04 16.81 -4.35
CA ASN A 27 -35.29 16.55 -5.76
C ASN A 27 -34.48 15.36 -6.25
N LYS A 28 -35.16 14.33 -6.75
CA LYS A 28 -34.55 13.25 -7.49
C LYS A 28 -34.15 13.75 -8.88
N LYS A 29 -32.90 13.52 -9.29
CA LYS A 29 -32.45 13.70 -10.68
C LYS A 29 -32.48 12.37 -11.38
N SER A 30 -33.00 12.34 -12.60
CA SER A 30 -33.11 11.12 -13.41
C SER A 30 -32.33 11.28 -14.70
N PHE A 31 -31.61 10.24 -15.09
CA PHE A 31 -30.82 10.19 -16.31
C PHE A 31 -31.08 8.88 -17.04
N GLU A 32 -31.12 8.93 -18.36
CA GLU A 32 -31.22 7.76 -19.24
C GLU A 32 -29.82 7.36 -19.70
N GLY A 33 -29.57 6.07 -19.83
CA GLY A 33 -28.29 5.56 -20.35
C GLY A 33 -28.25 4.05 -20.49
N ASN A 34 -27.33 3.58 -21.32
CA ASN A 34 -27.11 2.15 -21.55
C ASN A 34 -26.22 1.50 -20.49
N SER A 35 -25.64 2.31 -19.62
CA SER A 35 -24.77 1.84 -18.52
C SER A 35 -24.81 2.80 -17.33
N THR A 36 -24.49 2.26 -16.16
CA THR A 36 -24.40 3.03 -14.93
C THR A 36 -23.34 4.12 -15.02
N ILE A 37 -22.21 3.83 -15.68
CA ILE A 37 -21.14 4.81 -15.87
C ILE A 37 -21.59 6.02 -16.72
N GLU A 38 -22.45 5.82 -17.71
CA GLU A 38 -23.06 6.92 -18.46
C GLU A 38 -23.94 7.80 -17.56
N ALA A 39 -24.79 7.17 -16.73
CA ALA A 39 -25.66 7.87 -15.81
C ALA A 39 -24.87 8.63 -14.71
N ILE A 40 -23.85 8.01 -14.13
CA ILE A 40 -22.94 8.66 -13.16
C ILE A 40 -22.26 9.86 -13.82
N THR A 41 -21.79 9.70 -15.05
CA THR A 41 -21.16 10.78 -15.83
C THR A 41 -22.09 11.98 -16.00
N GLN A 42 -23.33 11.74 -16.47
CA GLN A 42 -24.33 12.80 -16.63
C GLN A 42 -24.66 13.48 -15.28
N TYR A 43 -24.79 12.70 -14.21
CA TYR A 43 -25.03 13.20 -12.87
C TYR A 43 -23.90 14.16 -12.43
N LEU A 44 -22.62 13.74 -12.52
CA LEU A 44 -21.48 14.56 -12.12
C LEU A 44 -21.34 15.83 -12.97
N ILE A 45 -21.59 15.75 -14.27
CA ILE A 45 -21.66 16.94 -15.15
C ILE A 45 -22.76 17.90 -14.68
N SER A 46 -23.93 17.37 -14.31
CA SER A 46 -25.04 18.20 -13.79
C SER A 46 -24.72 18.88 -12.45
N GLN A 47 -23.74 18.37 -11.70
CA GLN A 47 -23.23 18.93 -10.47
C GLN A 47 -22.01 19.85 -10.68
N ASN A 48 -21.57 20.01 -11.95
CA ASN A 48 -20.35 20.76 -12.31
C ASN A 48 -19.08 20.23 -11.61
N GLU A 49 -19.00 18.91 -11.49
CA GLU A 49 -17.87 18.22 -10.85
C GLU A 49 -16.79 17.86 -11.87
N GLU A 50 -15.54 17.95 -11.46
CA GLU A 50 -14.40 17.49 -12.25
C GLU A 50 -14.13 16.01 -11.97
N PHE A 51 -13.90 15.21 -13.02
CA PHE A 51 -13.67 13.79 -12.87
C PHE A 51 -12.84 13.18 -13.99
N LYS A 52 -12.23 12.02 -13.68
CA LYS A 52 -11.59 11.11 -14.62
C LYS A 52 -12.30 9.76 -14.59
N ILE A 53 -12.26 9.03 -15.69
CA ILE A 53 -12.89 7.71 -15.83
C ILE A 53 -11.81 6.68 -16.14
N LEU A 54 -11.75 5.63 -15.31
CA LEU A 54 -10.98 4.43 -15.57
C LEU A 54 -11.94 3.30 -15.94
N LEU A 55 -11.89 2.88 -17.19
CA LEU A 55 -12.60 1.71 -17.70
C LEU A 55 -11.67 0.48 -17.60
N LEU A 56 -12.12 -0.55 -16.91
CA LEU A 56 -11.46 -1.85 -16.87
C LEU A 56 -12.15 -2.78 -17.86
N ARG A 57 -11.50 -3.10 -18.97
CA ARG A 57 -12.05 -3.98 -19.99
C ARG A 57 -11.54 -5.40 -19.78
N PRO A 58 -12.41 -6.35 -19.41
CA PRO A 58 -12.04 -7.76 -19.43
C PRO A 58 -11.62 -8.21 -20.84
N GLU A 59 -10.56 -9.01 -20.98
CA GLU A 59 -10.11 -9.55 -22.27
C GLU A 59 -11.22 -10.31 -23.03
N SER A 60 -12.24 -10.80 -22.31
CA SER A 60 -13.41 -11.45 -22.89
C SER A 60 -14.42 -10.49 -23.54
N ILE A 61 -14.27 -9.19 -23.33
CA ILE A 61 -15.10 -8.15 -23.94
C ILE A 61 -14.39 -7.61 -25.17
N GLU A 62 -15.08 -7.63 -26.31
CA GLU A 62 -14.52 -7.14 -27.57
C GLU A 62 -14.24 -5.64 -27.51
N LYS A 63 -13.26 -5.21 -28.30
CA LYS A 63 -12.80 -3.82 -28.30
C LYS A 63 -13.85 -2.85 -28.84
N ASP A 64 -14.73 -3.31 -29.71
CA ASP A 64 -15.85 -2.53 -30.23
C ASP A 64 -16.82 -2.07 -29.14
N GLN A 65 -17.03 -2.88 -28.10
CA GLN A 65 -17.84 -2.51 -26.93
C GLN A 65 -17.21 -1.36 -26.12
N GLU A 66 -15.89 -1.40 -25.96
CA GLU A 66 -15.13 -0.32 -25.36
C GLU A 66 -15.25 0.96 -26.19
N GLU A 67 -15.01 0.88 -27.51
CA GLU A 67 -15.06 2.02 -28.40
C GLU A 67 -16.48 2.65 -28.46
N LYS A 68 -17.52 1.81 -28.42
CA LYS A 68 -18.90 2.25 -28.33
C LYS A 68 -19.17 3.02 -27.04
N LEU A 69 -18.76 2.47 -25.89
CA LEU A 69 -18.91 3.15 -24.58
C LEU A 69 -18.17 4.47 -24.55
N ILE A 70 -16.93 4.51 -25.01
CA ILE A 70 -16.15 5.76 -25.08
C ILE A 70 -16.87 6.77 -25.98
N SER A 71 -17.41 6.34 -27.11
CA SER A 71 -18.18 7.23 -28.03
C SER A 71 -19.39 7.83 -27.33
N GLU A 72 -20.12 7.05 -26.52
CA GLU A 72 -21.26 7.58 -25.74
C GLU A 72 -20.79 8.61 -24.69
N LEU A 73 -19.71 8.32 -23.94
CA LEU A 73 -19.16 9.24 -22.95
C LEU A 73 -18.70 10.59 -23.58
N LEU A 74 -18.13 10.53 -24.80
CA LEU A 74 -17.73 11.74 -25.53
C LEU A 74 -18.95 12.59 -25.95
N LYS A 75 -20.12 12.00 -26.20
CA LYS A 75 -21.35 12.77 -26.48
C LYS A 75 -21.77 13.65 -25.29
N TYR A 76 -21.46 13.22 -24.05
CA TYR A 76 -21.67 14.01 -22.83
C TYR A 76 -20.57 15.04 -22.58
N ARG A 77 -19.67 15.28 -23.55
CA ARG A 77 -18.58 16.25 -23.50
C ARG A 77 -17.50 15.91 -22.45
N VAL A 78 -17.35 14.62 -22.11
CA VAL A 78 -16.20 14.18 -21.32
C VAL A 78 -14.93 14.33 -22.17
N PRO A 79 -13.88 15.04 -21.73
CA PRO A 79 -12.63 15.12 -22.48
C PRO A 79 -12.02 13.74 -22.67
N LYS A 80 -11.52 13.45 -23.87
CA LYS A 80 -10.94 12.13 -24.18
C LYS A 80 -9.76 11.78 -23.27
N GLU A 81 -8.97 12.76 -22.91
CA GLU A 81 -7.83 12.63 -21.97
C GLU A 81 -8.25 12.26 -20.54
N ASN A 82 -9.51 12.48 -20.20
CA ASN A 82 -10.08 12.07 -18.91
C ASN A 82 -10.60 10.63 -18.90
N ILE A 83 -10.60 9.95 -20.07
CA ILE A 83 -11.04 8.57 -20.19
C ILE A 83 -9.84 7.67 -20.46
N LYS A 84 -9.55 6.78 -19.53
CA LYS A 84 -8.52 5.76 -19.68
C LYS A 84 -9.16 4.38 -19.69
N CYS A 85 -8.78 3.55 -20.65
CA CYS A 85 -9.19 2.15 -20.68
C CYS A 85 -8.00 1.23 -20.49
N VAL A 86 -8.17 0.21 -19.65
CA VAL A 86 -7.15 -0.78 -19.34
C VAL A 86 -7.74 -2.16 -19.47
N GLU A 87 -7.16 -2.95 -20.38
CA GLU A 87 -7.49 -4.36 -20.50
C GLU A 87 -6.99 -5.14 -19.29
N VAL A 88 -7.86 -5.99 -18.71
CA VAL A 88 -7.58 -6.86 -17.60
C VAL A 88 -7.72 -8.33 -17.97
N PRO A 89 -6.76 -9.19 -17.59
CA PRO A 89 -6.84 -10.62 -17.86
C PRO A 89 -8.06 -11.25 -17.18
N VAL A 90 -8.61 -12.28 -17.82
CA VAL A 90 -9.75 -13.04 -17.28
C VAL A 90 -9.48 -14.54 -17.28
N LYS A 91 -10.29 -15.29 -16.55
CA LYS A 91 -10.30 -16.76 -16.59
C LYS A 91 -11.66 -17.27 -17.00
N GLY A 92 -11.70 -18.24 -17.89
CA GLY A 92 -12.92 -18.90 -18.29
C GLY A 92 -13.03 -19.14 -19.79
N ASN A 93 -14.18 -19.66 -20.20
CA ASN A 93 -14.54 -19.87 -21.61
C ASN A 93 -15.55 -18.78 -21.98
N TYR A 94 -15.22 -17.99 -22.99
CA TYR A 94 -16.04 -16.90 -23.47
C TYR A 94 -16.20 -17.03 -24.98
N GLU A 95 -17.42 -17.39 -25.41
CA GLU A 95 -17.72 -17.63 -26.82
C GLU A 95 -16.77 -18.64 -27.48
N SER A 96 -15.90 -18.17 -28.38
CA SER A 96 -14.92 -19.00 -29.11
C SER A 96 -13.52 -18.99 -28.47
N LYS A 97 -13.29 -18.22 -27.40
CA LYS A 97 -11.97 -18.09 -26.76
C LYS A 97 -11.93 -18.68 -25.37
N LYS A 98 -10.83 -19.30 -25.04
CA LYS A 98 -10.55 -19.81 -23.69
C LYS A 98 -9.39 -19.04 -23.08
N PHE A 99 -9.56 -18.62 -21.83
CA PHE A 99 -8.55 -17.92 -21.05
C PHE A 99 -8.15 -18.73 -19.83
N ASN A 100 -6.90 -19.10 -19.74
CA ASN A 100 -6.34 -19.85 -18.62
C ASN A 100 -5.42 -18.97 -17.78
N LEU A 101 -5.82 -18.72 -16.53
CA LEU A 101 -5.02 -18.06 -15.52
C LEU A 101 -4.75 -19.03 -14.38
N ASN A 102 -3.53 -19.07 -13.86
CA ASN A 102 -3.20 -19.87 -12.68
C ASN A 102 -3.94 -19.38 -11.43
N ASN A 103 -4.05 -18.06 -11.27
CA ASN A 103 -4.86 -17.44 -10.22
C ASN A 103 -5.40 -16.07 -10.66
N HIS A 104 -6.39 -15.56 -9.93
CA HIS A 104 -7.03 -14.27 -10.23
C HIS A 104 -6.26 -13.07 -9.69
N THR A 105 -5.18 -13.29 -8.96
CA THR A 105 -4.34 -12.23 -8.37
C THR A 105 -3.80 -11.32 -9.46
N ILE A 106 -3.44 -11.86 -10.63
CA ILE A 106 -2.97 -11.07 -11.79
C ILE A 106 -4.03 -10.06 -12.23
N THR A 107 -5.30 -10.47 -12.34
CA THR A 107 -6.40 -9.56 -12.71
C THR A 107 -6.56 -8.44 -11.68
N ALA A 108 -6.54 -8.80 -10.38
CA ALA A 108 -6.62 -7.83 -9.30
C ALA A 108 -5.43 -6.86 -9.29
N ASP A 109 -4.23 -7.36 -9.53
CA ASP A 109 -3.01 -6.55 -9.56
C ASP A 109 -2.97 -5.58 -10.75
N ILE A 110 -3.43 -6.00 -11.94
CA ILE A 110 -3.56 -5.09 -13.09
C ILE A 110 -4.60 -4.00 -12.81
N ALA A 111 -5.75 -4.36 -12.22
CA ALA A 111 -6.76 -3.38 -11.85
C ALA A 111 -6.24 -2.41 -10.77
N PHE A 112 -5.53 -2.91 -9.76
CA PHE A 112 -4.87 -2.10 -8.75
C PHE A 112 -3.88 -1.09 -9.36
N LEU A 113 -2.98 -1.56 -10.23
CA LEU A 113 -1.99 -0.71 -10.90
C LEU A 113 -2.64 0.30 -11.83
N ALA A 114 -3.76 -0.07 -12.48
CA ALA A 114 -4.53 0.85 -13.31
C ALA A 114 -5.16 1.99 -12.49
N MET A 115 -5.71 1.68 -11.31
CA MET A 115 -6.22 2.68 -10.36
C MET A 115 -5.09 3.60 -9.88
N GLN A 116 -3.94 3.02 -9.52
CA GLN A 116 -2.77 3.77 -9.08
C GLN A 116 -2.26 4.73 -10.16
N ASP A 117 -2.14 4.26 -11.40
CA ASP A 117 -1.66 5.03 -12.55
C ASP A 117 -2.68 6.09 -13.05
N SER A 118 -3.94 5.99 -12.59
CA SER A 118 -5.02 6.93 -12.90
C SER A 118 -5.28 7.94 -11.77
N THR A 119 -4.59 7.81 -10.63
CA THR A 119 -4.78 8.65 -9.44
C THR A 119 -3.60 9.58 -9.28
N ASP A 120 -3.88 10.87 -9.22
CA ASP A 120 -2.93 11.92 -8.84
C ASP A 120 -3.35 12.58 -7.51
N ASP A 121 -2.57 13.54 -7.03
CA ASP A 121 -2.79 14.19 -5.74
C ASP A 121 -4.03 15.11 -5.72
N ASP A 122 -4.60 15.43 -6.90
CA ASP A 122 -5.81 16.25 -7.03
C ASP A 122 -7.09 15.44 -6.84
N ILE A 123 -7.01 14.10 -6.96
CA ILE A 123 -8.15 13.20 -6.75
C ILE A 123 -8.49 13.15 -5.26
N LYS A 124 -9.72 13.56 -4.93
CA LYS A 124 -10.24 13.58 -3.55
C LYS A 124 -11.27 12.49 -3.28
N GLU A 125 -11.88 11.96 -4.32
CA GLU A 125 -12.86 10.89 -4.23
C GLU A 125 -12.61 9.84 -5.29
N ILE A 126 -12.72 8.57 -4.89
CA ILE A 126 -12.56 7.42 -5.78
C ILE A 126 -13.84 6.58 -5.69
N ILE A 127 -14.44 6.35 -6.82
CA ILE A 127 -15.76 5.72 -6.95
C ILE A 127 -15.58 4.42 -7.75
N LEU A 128 -15.99 3.29 -7.18
CA LEU A 128 -16.04 2.01 -7.88
C LEU A 128 -17.49 1.65 -8.22
N ASP A 129 -17.80 1.55 -9.51
CA ASP A 129 -19.07 1.02 -9.99
C ASP A 129 -19.05 -0.51 -9.94
N VAL A 130 -19.86 -1.08 -9.04
CA VAL A 130 -20.03 -2.53 -8.88
C VAL A 130 -21.40 -3.02 -9.38
N SER A 131 -22.13 -2.16 -10.10
CA SER A 131 -23.49 -2.43 -10.52
C SER A 131 -23.60 -3.46 -11.65
N ARG A 132 -22.57 -3.60 -12.48
CA ARG A 132 -22.55 -4.47 -13.64
C ARG A 132 -21.23 -5.22 -13.81
N GLY A 133 -21.33 -6.44 -14.29
CA GLY A 133 -20.22 -7.35 -14.57
C GLY A 133 -20.57 -8.78 -14.21
N LEU A 134 -19.76 -9.74 -14.62
CA LEU A 134 -19.86 -11.10 -14.13
C LEU A 134 -19.45 -11.11 -12.65
N ASN A 135 -20.24 -11.74 -11.78
CA ASN A 135 -20.05 -11.76 -10.32
C ASN A 135 -18.60 -11.98 -9.89
N PHE A 136 -17.91 -12.86 -10.61
CA PHE A 136 -16.52 -13.15 -10.37
C PHE A 136 -15.59 -11.95 -10.67
N GLN A 137 -15.77 -11.26 -11.78
CA GLN A 137 -14.96 -10.09 -12.16
C GLN A 137 -15.16 -8.96 -11.14
N ILE A 138 -16.39 -8.73 -10.70
CA ILE A 138 -16.72 -7.74 -9.67
C ILE A 138 -15.95 -8.06 -8.38
N LEU A 139 -15.96 -9.32 -7.91
CA LEU A 139 -15.25 -9.72 -6.69
C LEU A 139 -13.74 -9.43 -6.78
N VAL A 140 -13.12 -9.72 -7.92
CA VAL A 140 -11.69 -9.48 -8.13
C VAL A 140 -11.36 -7.98 -8.16
N ILE A 141 -12.21 -7.17 -8.80
CA ILE A 141 -12.01 -5.71 -8.85
C ILE A 141 -12.28 -5.07 -7.47
N VAL A 142 -13.25 -5.55 -6.72
CA VAL A 142 -13.50 -5.12 -5.32
C VAL A 142 -12.30 -5.44 -4.43
N ASP A 143 -11.65 -6.60 -4.59
CA ASP A 143 -10.42 -6.94 -3.87
C ASP A 143 -9.28 -5.98 -4.25
N ALA A 144 -9.07 -5.70 -5.55
CA ALA A 144 -8.11 -4.72 -6.02
C ALA A 144 -8.36 -3.32 -5.42
N TYR A 145 -9.61 -2.89 -5.43
CA TYR A 145 -10.04 -1.60 -4.89
C TYR A 145 -9.80 -1.47 -3.39
N ARG A 146 -10.09 -2.51 -2.61
CA ARG A 146 -9.80 -2.55 -1.16
C ARG A 146 -8.30 -2.44 -0.89
N ARG A 147 -7.46 -3.14 -1.64
CA ARG A 147 -6.00 -3.04 -1.54
C ARG A 147 -5.53 -1.65 -1.91
N PHE A 148 -6.13 -1.05 -2.94
CA PHE A 148 -5.82 0.31 -3.36
C PHE A 148 -6.17 1.34 -2.29
N LEU A 149 -7.33 1.20 -1.63
CA LEU A 149 -7.71 2.01 -0.48
C LEU A 149 -6.66 1.92 0.65
N VAL A 150 -6.24 0.72 1.04
CA VAL A 150 -5.21 0.53 2.07
C VAL A 150 -3.86 1.11 1.63
N ALA A 151 -3.50 0.99 0.35
CA ALA A 151 -2.29 1.60 -0.19
C ALA A 151 -2.33 3.14 -0.13
N GLN A 152 -3.48 3.76 -0.43
CA GLN A 152 -3.66 5.21 -0.29
C GLN A 152 -3.60 5.65 1.19
N GLN A 153 -4.12 4.85 2.11
CA GLN A 153 -3.96 5.10 3.54
C GLN A 153 -2.49 4.99 3.98
N ALA A 154 -1.73 4.04 3.45
CA ALA A 154 -0.29 3.91 3.70
C ALA A 154 0.50 5.12 3.16
N LYS A 155 0.21 5.54 1.91
CA LYS A 155 0.81 6.73 1.27
C LYS A 155 0.58 8.00 2.09
N ASN A 156 -0.61 8.14 2.66
CA ASN A 156 -1.05 9.33 3.39
C ASN A 156 -1.11 9.10 4.92
N TYR A 157 -0.34 8.15 5.44
CA TYR A 157 -0.46 7.71 6.83
C TYR A 157 -0.22 8.83 7.85
N ILE A 158 0.74 9.73 7.58
CA ILE A 158 1.04 10.88 8.44
C ILE A 158 0.01 12.00 8.23
N ASP A 159 -0.41 12.25 6.98
CA ASP A 159 -1.36 13.30 6.62
C ASP A 159 -2.67 12.70 6.10
N LYS A 160 -3.47 12.19 7.04
CA LYS A 160 -4.74 11.51 6.74
C LYS A 160 -5.74 12.39 5.98
N ALA A 161 -5.60 13.71 6.05
CA ALA A 161 -6.47 14.65 5.33
C ALA A 161 -6.27 14.60 3.81
N LYS A 162 -5.11 14.09 3.36
CA LYS A 162 -4.82 13.91 1.93
C LYS A 162 -5.34 12.58 1.36
N CYS A 163 -5.76 11.64 2.24
CA CYS A 163 -6.29 10.37 1.77
C CYS A 163 -7.64 10.59 1.06
N PRO A 164 -7.80 10.12 -0.19
CA PRO A 164 -9.09 10.22 -0.88
C PRO A 164 -10.20 9.50 -0.12
N LYS A 165 -11.42 9.93 -0.29
CA LYS A 165 -12.61 9.17 0.12
C LYS A 165 -12.92 8.12 -0.92
N PHE A 166 -13.43 6.97 -0.48
CA PHE A 166 -13.72 5.82 -1.32
C PHE A 166 -15.20 5.47 -1.26
N TYR A 167 -15.82 5.27 -2.43
CA TYR A 167 -17.23 4.96 -2.57
C TYR A 167 -17.44 3.72 -3.43
N TYR A 168 -18.42 2.90 -3.04
CA TYR A 168 -19.05 1.95 -3.95
C TYR A 168 -20.30 2.54 -4.55
N VAL A 169 -20.57 2.23 -5.82
CA VAL A 169 -21.84 2.51 -6.46
C VAL A 169 -22.53 1.21 -6.80
N TYR A 170 -23.77 1.10 -6.39
CA TYR A 170 -24.63 -0.01 -6.74
C TYR A 170 -26.04 0.45 -7.09
N LEU A 171 -26.79 -0.43 -7.74
CA LEU A 171 -28.13 -0.19 -8.23
C LEU A 171 -29.15 -0.90 -7.36
N THR A 172 -30.20 -0.19 -6.96
CA THR A 172 -31.38 -0.75 -6.31
C THR A 172 -32.56 -0.65 -7.29
N PRO A 173 -33.24 -1.76 -7.64
CA PRO A 173 -34.40 -1.71 -8.52
C PRO A 173 -35.55 -0.89 -7.88
N VAL A 174 -36.07 0.09 -8.60
CA VAL A 174 -37.27 0.86 -8.22
C VAL A 174 -38.47 0.29 -8.93
N ASN A 175 -38.38 0.15 -10.28
CA ASN A 175 -39.43 -0.44 -11.10
C ASN A 175 -38.79 -1.33 -12.19
N LEU A 176 -38.81 -2.64 -11.99
CA LEU A 176 -38.22 -3.60 -12.92
C LEU A 176 -38.92 -3.63 -14.28
N LYS A 177 -40.22 -3.31 -14.34
CA LYS A 177 -40.97 -3.31 -15.61
C LYS A 177 -40.58 -2.13 -16.49
N GLU A 178 -40.31 -0.99 -15.89
CA GLU A 178 -39.90 0.24 -16.57
C GLU A 178 -38.38 0.40 -16.59
N LYS A 179 -37.63 -0.60 -16.07
CA LYS A 179 -36.18 -0.60 -16.03
C LYS A 179 -35.59 0.60 -15.28
N GLU A 180 -36.26 0.96 -14.16
CA GLU A 180 -35.84 2.07 -13.30
C GLU A 180 -35.01 1.57 -12.12
N TYR A 181 -33.92 2.27 -11.85
CA TYR A 181 -32.99 1.95 -10.76
C TYR A 181 -32.62 3.20 -9.96
N GLU A 182 -32.49 3.04 -8.67
CA GLU A 182 -31.87 4.03 -7.81
C GLU A 182 -30.38 3.77 -7.71
N VAL A 183 -29.58 4.83 -7.91
CA VAL A 183 -28.12 4.80 -7.82
C VAL A 183 -27.71 5.23 -6.42
N THR A 184 -27.05 4.35 -5.70
CA THR A 184 -26.59 4.62 -4.33
C THR A 184 -25.08 4.71 -4.30
N PHE A 185 -24.57 5.79 -3.67
CA PHE A 185 -23.15 5.98 -3.33
C PHE A 185 -22.96 5.64 -1.85
N GLU A 186 -22.16 4.63 -1.57
CA GLU A 186 -21.86 4.23 -0.18
C GLU A 186 -20.38 4.44 0.12
N GLU A 187 -20.09 5.34 1.07
CA GLU A 187 -18.71 5.57 1.52
C GLU A 187 -18.20 4.30 2.23
N THR A 188 -17.08 3.79 1.73
CA THR A 188 -16.44 2.63 2.35
C THR A 188 -15.30 3.05 3.26
N LYS A 189 -15.31 2.50 4.48
CA LYS A 189 -14.27 2.69 5.49
C LYS A 189 -13.64 1.34 5.78
N THR A 190 -12.41 1.17 5.33
CA THR A 190 -11.63 -0.02 5.68
C THR A 190 -10.62 0.38 6.74
N PRO A 191 -10.53 -0.33 7.88
CA PRO A 191 -9.46 -0.12 8.84
C PRO A 191 -8.11 -0.27 8.15
N PHE A 192 -7.17 0.62 8.50
CA PHE A 192 -5.79 0.44 8.04
C PHE A 192 -5.24 -0.84 8.63
N PHE A 193 -4.90 -1.76 7.75
CA PHE A 193 -4.40 -3.07 8.13
C PHE A 193 -3.20 -3.41 7.26
N VAL A 194 -2.09 -3.76 7.89
CA VAL A 194 -0.89 -4.23 7.21
C VAL A 194 -0.65 -5.69 7.59
N ASP A 195 -0.79 -6.55 6.62
CA ASP A 195 -0.50 -7.96 6.74
C ASP A 195 1.00 -8.19 6.54
N TYR A 196 1.69 -8.77 7.50
CA TYR A 196 3.13 -8.95 7.45
C TYR A 196 3.54 -9.95 6.38
N PHE A 197 4.66 -9.66 5.69
CA PHE A 197 5.35 -10.67 4.91
C PHE A 197 6.20 -11.55 5.83
N LYS A 198 5.72 -12.76 6.08
CA LYS A 198 6.42 -13.75 6.91
C LYS A 198 7.68 -14.28 6.24
N ASP A 199 7.69 -14.37 4.93
CA ASP A 199 8.83 -14.88 4.14
C ASP A 199 9.35 -13.76 3.24
N VAL A 200 10.39 -13.09 3.71
CA VAL A 200 11.06 -12.00 3.00
C VAL A 200 11.84 -12.48 1.76
N ASN A 201 12.06 -13.79 1.62
CA ASN A 201 12.83 -14.34 0.52
C ASN A 201 11.99 -14.64 -0.72
N LYS A 202 10.66 -14.63 -0.59
CA LYS A 202 9.77 -14.84 -1.73
C LYS A 202 9.61 -13.56 -2.55
N LEU A 203 9.69 -13.71 -3.85
CA LEU A 203 9.32 -12.68 -4.82
C LEU A 203 7.82 -12.78 -5.14
N PRO A 204 7.19 -11.68 -5.62
CA PRO A 204 5.77 -11.72 -5.98
C PRO A 204 5.47 -12.64 -7.17
N PHE A 205 6.46 -12.90 -8.00
CA PHE A 205 6.31 -13.66 -9.25
C PHE A 205 6.79 -15.10 -9.09
N LYS A 206 6.00 -16.02 -9.62
CA LYS A 206 6.35 -17.42 -9.76
C LYS A 206 6.19 -17.83 -11.22
N PHE A 207 7.25 -18.36 -11.79
CA PHE A 207 7.31 -18.80 -13.19
C PHE A 207 7.09 -20.30 -13.29
N ASP A 208 6.43 -20.72 -14.36
CA ASP A 208 6.35 -22.12 -14.74
C ASP A 208 7.72 -22.56 -15.31
N THR A 209 8.48 -23.30 -14.52
CA THR A 209 9.84 -23.74 -14.84
C THR A 209 9.90 -24.75 -16.00
N GLU A 210 8.80 -25.41 -16.35
CA GLU A 210 8.73 -26.26 -17.54
C GLU A 210 8.83 -25.43 -18.83
N TYR A 211 8.43 -24.17 -18.77
CA TYR A 211 8.42 -23.25 -19.90
C TYR A 211 9.64 -22.32 -19.97
N TYR A 212 10.26 -22.03 -18.85
CA TYR A 212 11.35 -21.08 -18.75
C TYR A 212 12.59 -21.77 -18.19
N GLN A 213 13.57 -22.04 -19.06
CA GLN A 213 14.79 -22.79 -18.69
C GLN A 213 15.73 -22.01 -17.78
N ASP A 214 15.67 -20.65 -17.78
CA ASP A 214 16.51 -19.81 -16.92
C ASP A 214 15.75 -18.58 -16.38
N PRO A 215 15.05 -18.69 -15.26
CA PRO A 215 14.40 -17.54 -14.61
C PRO A 215 15.38 -16.62 -13.84
N LEU A 216 16.68 -16.97 -13.80
CA LEU A 216 17.67 -16.28 -12.96
C LEU A 216 17.80 -14.78 -13.26
N PRO A 217 17.88 -14.31 -14.53
CA PRO A 217 17.96 -12.89 -14.82
C PRO A 217 16.77 -12.09 -14.30
N PHE A 218 15.60 -12.73 -14.34
CA PHE A 218 14.36 -12.12 -13.89
C PHE A 218 14.31 -11.99 -12.37
N TYR A 219 14.71 -13.03 -11.64
CA TYR A 219 14.81 -12.96 -10.19
C TYR A 219 15.81 -11.89 -9.73
N GLN A 220 16.90 -11.69 -10.48
CA GLN A 220 17.87 -10.62 -10.19
C GLN A 220 17.26 -9.22 -10.38
N GLU A 221 16.43 -9.02 -11.41
CA GLU A 221 15.77 -7.73 -11.66
C GLU A 221 14.87 -7.28 -10.49
N PHE A 222 14.22 -8.22 -9.80
CA PHE A 222 13.27 -7.94 -8.71
C PHE A 222 13.82 -8.22 -7.31
N ASN A 223 15.10 -8.52 -7.16
CA ASN A 223 15.69 -8.87 -5.86
C ASN A 223 15.62 -7.72 -4.83
N PHE A 224 15.56 -6.46 -5.28
CA PHE A 224 15.38 -5.28 -4.44
C PHE A 224 14.10 -5.33 -3.57
N ILE A 225 13.10 -6.10 -3.98
CA ILE A 225 11.85 -6.28 -3.23
C ILE A 225 12.10 -6.88 -1.84
N LYS A 226 13.06 -7.79 -1.72
CA LYS A 226 13.45 -8.39 -0.43
C LYS A 226 13.95 -7.34 0.54
N ASP A 227 14.76 -6.40 0.04
CA ASP A 227 15.30 -5.31 0.84
C ASP A 227 14.19 -4.36 1.31
N ILE A 228 13.19 -4.07 0.45
CA ILE A 228 12.00 -3.29 0.81
C ILE A 228 11.24 -3.99 1.94
N ILE A 229 10.91 -5.26 1.77
CA ILE A 229 10.15 -6.03 2.77
C ILE A 229 10.90 -6.07 4.10
N SER A 230 12.21 -6.36 4.08
CA SER A 230 13.04 -6.40 5.29
C SER A 230 13.04 -5.04 5.99
N CYS A 231 13.30 -3.96 5.26
CA CYS A 231 13.38 -2.62 5.82
C CYS A 231 12.05 -2.16 6.43
N VAL A 232 10.93 -2.39 5.75
CA VAL A 232 9.60 -2.03 6.28
C VAL A 232 9.26 -2.84 7.52
N ASN A 233 9.57 -4.13 7.54
CA ASN A 233 9.37 -4.97 8.71
C ASN A 233 10.18 -4.47 9.90
N GLU A 234 11.45 -4.10 9.70
CA GLU A 234 12.31 -3.51 10.73
C GLU A 234 11.71 -2.18 11.25
N CYS A 235 11.24 -1.30 10.35
CA CYS A 235 10.60 -0.04 10.72
C CYS A 235 9.34 -0.26 11.58
N ILE A 236 8.44 -1.13 11.12
CA ILE A 236 7.19 -1.44 11.83
C ILE A 236 7.50 -2.04 13.21
N SER A 237 8.47 -2.96 13.28
CA SER A 237 8.90 -3.57 14.54
C SER A 237 9.44 -2.52 15.50
N ALA A 238 10.32 -1.62 15.04
CA ALA A 238 10.89 -0.56 15.85
C ALA A 238 9.79 0.38 16.41
N ILE A 239 8.86 0.82 15.56
CA ILE A 239 7.81 1.75 15.97
C ILE A 239 6.81 1.07 16.93
N LYS A 240 6.34 -0.13 16.63
CA LYS A 240 5.39 -0.87 17.48
C LYS A 240 5.93 -1.12 18.89
N ARG A 241 7.25 -1.20 19.06
CA ARG A 241 7.90 -1.46 20.33
C ARG A 241 8.44 -0.21 21.03
N GLY A 242 8.31 0.96 20.40
CA GLY A 242 8.86 2.20 20.93
C GLY A 242 10.36 2.33 20.79
N PHE A 243 11.00 1.58 19.89
CA PHE A 243 12.46 1.58 19.69
C PHE A 243 12.91 2.77 18.83
N ALA A 244 12.61 3.99 19.29
CA ALA A 244 12.91 5.22 18.57
C ALA A 244 14.41 5.35 18.21
N LEU A 245 15.30 5.01 19.13
CA LEU A 245 16.74 5.05 18.88
C LEU A 245 17.15 4.06 17.78
N ALA A 246 16.61 2.83 17.77
CA ALA A 246 16.88 1.84 16.74
C ALA A 246 16.33 2.29 15.38
N PHE A 247 15.12 2.85 15.34
CA PHE A 247 14.55 3.41 14.12
C PHE A 247 15.48 4.47 13.50
N LEU A 248 15.98 5.39 14.31
CA LEU A 248 16.81 6.49 13.82
C LEU A 248 18.27 6.07 13.48
N THR A 249 18.83 5.07 14.15
CA THR A 249 20.28 4.80 14.08
C THR A 249 20.67 3.45 13.48
N ILE A 250 19.82 2.43 13.62
CA ILE A 250 20.14 1.04 13.23
C ILE A 250 19.62 0.71 11.83
N ILE A 251 18.43 1.21 11.48
CA ILE A 251 17.85 0.97 10.13
C ILE A 251 18.76 1.58 9.07
N ASN A 252 18.98 0.82 7.98
CA ASN A 252 19.84 1.28 6.89
C ASN A 252 19.07 2.17 5.92
N TRP A 253 19.14 3.47 6.11
CA TRP A 253 18.46 4.47 5.30
C TRP A 253 19.17 4.84 3.99
N ASN A 254 20.44 4.47 3.83
CA ASN A 254 21.28 4.95 2.73
C ASN A 254 20.82 4.53 1.33
N ASN A 255 20.12 3.41 1.22
CA ASN A 255 19.67 2.85 -0.07
C ASN A 255 18.19 3.05 -0.36
N ILE A 256 17.45 3.72 0.53
CA ILE A 256 15.98 3.79 0.41
C ILE A 256 15.53 4.53 -0.84
N GLU A 257 16.16 5.64 -1.17
CA GLU A 257 15.84 6.39 -2.40
C GLU A 257 16.00 5.53 -3.65
N LYS A 258 17.06 4.72 -3.70
CA LYS A 258 17.28 3.78 -4.81
C LYS A 258 16.22 2.68 -4.85
N LEU A 259 15.83 2.12 -3.70
CA LEU A 259 14.80 1.10 -3.62
C LEU A 259 13.44 1.65 -4.07
N LEU A 260 13.08 2.85 -3.64
CA LEU A 260 11.87 3.54 -4.07
C LEU A 260 11.91 3.83 -5.58
N ALA A 261 13.02 4.36 -6.11
CA ALA A 261 13.17 4.62 -7.53
C ALA A 261 13.00 3.34 -8.38
N LEU A 262 13.63 2.24 -7.98
CA LEU A 262 13.45 0.93 -8.62
C LEU A 262 12.00 0.44 -8.57
N SER A 263 11.29 0.67 -7.45
CA SER A 263 9.89 0.30 -7.32
C SER A 263 9.02 1.05 -8.32
N TYR A 264 9.18 2.37 -8.40
CA TYR A 264 8.44 3.21 -9.32
C TYR A 264 8.79 2.96 -10.79
N GLU A 265 9.99 2.46 -11.10
CA GLU A 265 10.41 2.08 -12.45
C GLU A 265 9.89 0.70 -12.86
N LYS A 266 10.10 -0.31 -11.98
CA LYS A 266 9.92 -1.74 -12.33
C LYS A 266 8.52 -2.29 -12.05
N LEU A 267 7.75 -1.69 -11.13
CA LEU A 267 6.43 -2.17 -10.73
C LEU A 267 5.30 -1.33 -11.32
N THR A 268 5.49 -0.80 -12.52
CA THR A 268 4.48 -0.03 -13.24
C THR A 268 3.48 -0.93 -13.95
N LEU A 269 2.27 -0.41 -14.21
CA LEU A 269 1.25 -1.09 -15.02
C LEU A 269 1.81 -1.54 -16.38
N LYS A 270 2.57 -0.67 -17.06
CA LYS A 270 3.19 -0.97 -18.35
C LYS A 270 4.14 -2.17 -18.23
N ARG A 271 5.08 -2.13 -17.28
CA ARG A 271 6.09 -3.18 -17.11
C ARG A 271 5.44 -4.52 -16.75
N ILE A 272 4.45 -4.52 -15.86
CA ILE A 272 3.74 -5.76 -15.47
C ILE A 272 2.95 -6.33 -16.65
N LYS A 273 2.33 -5.50 -17.49
CA LYS A 273 1.68 -5.98 -18.73
C LYS A 273 2.68 -6.60 -19.70
N GLU A 274 3.82 -5.96 -19.94
CA GLU A 274 4.90 -6.53 -20.77
C GLU A 274 5.34 -7.91 -20.27
N LEU A 275 5.43 -8.08 -18.94
CA LEU A 275 5.76 -9.38 -18.34
C LEU A 275 4.67 -10.42 -18.60
N ILE A 276 3.41 -10.06 -18.39
CA ILE A 276 2.28 -10.96 -18.64
C ILE A 276 2.27 -11.39 -20.12
N GLU A 277 2.50 -10.48 -21.04
CA GLU A 277 2.59 -10.78 -22.48
C GLU A 277 3.75 -11.71 -22.79
N THR A 278 4.94 -11.45 -22.22
CA THR A 278 6.13 -12.30 -22.39
C THR A 278 5.90 -13.74 -21.94
N PHE A 279 5.11 -13.93 -20.87
CA PHE A 279 4.78 -15.23 -20.31
C PHE A 279 3.39 -15.75 -20.72
N SER A 280 2.82 -15.24 -21.78
CA SER A 280 1.55 -15.67 -22.37
C SER A 280 1.77 -16.51 -23.62
N ILE A 281 0.94 -17.54 -23.78
CA ILE A 281 0.94 -18.41 -24.95
C ILE A 281 -0.46 -18.38 -25.55
N GLU A 282 -0.53 -18.11 -26.85
CA GLU A 282 -1.77 -18.22 -27.61
C GLU A 282 -1.69 -19.43 -28.56
N LYS A 283 -2.58 -20.38 -28.38
CA LYS A 283 -2.72 -21.55 -29.24
C LYS A 283 -4.16 -22.00 -29.31
N ASP A 284 -4.66 -22.30 -30.53
CA ASP A 284 -5.98 -22.88 -30.77
C ASP A 284 -7.13 -22.15 -30.04
N ASN A 285 -7.19 -20.81 -30.17
CA ASN A 285 -8.14 -19.94 -29.46
C ASN A 285 -8.06 -19.97 -27.92
N THR A 286 -6.95 -20.49 -27.40
CA THR A 286 -6.67 -20.51 -25.95
C THR A 286 -5.51 -19.56 -25.66
N LYS A 287 -5.74 -18.58 -24.78
CA LYS A 287 -4.68 -17.75 -24.18
C LYS A 287 -4.37 -18.31 -22.80
N GLU A 288 -3.13 -18.67 -22.57
CA GLU A 288 -2.65 -19.19 -21.29
C GLU A 288 -1.54 -18.31 -20.75
N ILE A 289 -1.70 -17.78 -19.53
CA ILE A 289 -0.68 -17.01 -18.82
C ILE A 289 0.10 -17.93 -17.90
N LYS A 290 1.40 -18.13 -18.20
CA LYS A 290 2.32 -19.00 -17.47
C LYS A 290 2.99 -18.31 -16.28
N LEU A 291 2.75 -17.03 -16.10
CA LEU A 291 3.11 -16.27 -14.90
C LEU A 291 2.04 -16.48 -13.84
N SER A 292 2.44 -16.74 -12.61
CA SER A 292 1.55 -16.69 -11.45
C SER A 292 2.08 -15.74 -10.38
N MET A 293 1.19 -15.30 -9.49
CA MET A 293 1.56 -14.43 -8.40
C MET A 293 1.67 -15.25 -7.11
N GLU A 294 2.80 -15.22 -6.46
CA GLU A 294 3.00 -15.81 -5.12
C GLU A 294 2.25 -14.98 -4.07
N TYR A 295 2.24 -13.65 -4.25
CA TYR A 295 1.42 -12.72 -3.49
C TYR A 295 1.12 -11.48 -4.33
N SER A 296 0.13 -10.68 -3.91
CA SER A 296 -0.35 -9.53 -4.65
C SER A 296 0.64 -8.37 -4.70
N LEU A 297 0.77 -7.74 -5.87
CA LEU A 297 1.47 -6.47 -6.04
C LEU A 297 0.83 -5.35 -5.23
N GLY A 298 -0.49 -5.35 -5.07
CA GLY A 298 -1.18 -4.41 -4.20
C GLY A 298 -0.68 -4.46 -2.76
N LYS A 299 -0.41 -5.66 -2.22
CA LYS A 299 0.22 -5.83 -0.90
C LYS A 299 1.64 -5.27 -0.89
N LEU A 300 2.43 -5.49 -1.93
CA LEU A 300 3.78 -4.96 -2.05
C LEU A 300 3.78 -3.43 -2.12
N TRP A 301 2.85 -2.82 -2.84
CA TRP A 301 2.72 -1.37 -2.93
C TRP A 301 2.35 -0.70 -1.60
N ILE A 302 1.59 -1.39 -0.74
CA ILE A 302 1.37 -0.92 0.64
C ILE A 302 2.71 -0.80 1.37
N TYR A 303 3.61 -1.78 1.22
CA TYR A 303 4.95 -1.75 1.80
C TYR A 303 5.82 -0.63 1.22
N ILE A 304 5.77 -0.41 -0.10
CA ILE A 304 6.52 0.67 -0.76
C ILE A 304 6.07 2.04 -0.21
N TYR A 305 4.77 2.28 -0.08
CA TYR A 305 4.25 3.52 0.49
C TYR A 305 4.56 3.68 1.97
N LEU A 306 4.55 2.59 2.74
CA LEU A 306 5.03 2.63 4.13
C LEU A 306 6.53 2.95 4.20
N LEU A 307 7.35 2.36 3.32
CA LEU A 307 8.77 2.68 3.26
C LEU A 307 9.01 4.16 2.94
N GLU A 308 8.29 4.70 1.96
CA GLU A 308 8.34 6.13 1.63
C GLU A 308 7.92 7.00 2.83
N THR A 309 6.86 6.60 3.53
CA THR A 309 6.39 7.28 4.73
C THR A 309 7.41 7.25 5.85
N PHE A 310 8.00 6.09 6.15
CA PHE A 310 9.03 5.94 7.17
C PHE A 310 10.31 6.70 6.80
N TYR A 311 10.65 6.74 5.52
CA TYR A 311 11.79 7.52 5.04
C TYR A 311 11.55 9.02 5.20
N LYS A 312 10.35 9.54 4.92
CA LYS A 312 9.98 10.93 5.19
C LYS A 312 10.11 11.26 6.68
N ILE A 313 9.62 10.37 7.56
CA ILE A 313 9.79 10.51 9.00
C ILE A 313 11.28 10.58 9.35
N TYR A 314 12.09 9.65 8.87
CA TYR A 314 13.54 9.65 9.13
C TYR A 314 14.20 10.99 8.69
N LYS A 315 13.87 11.49 7.50
CA LYS A 315 14.42 12.75 6.97
C LYS A 315 14.12 13.98 7.85
N GLU A 316 13.00 14.01 8.56
CA GLU A 316 12.69 15.07 9.53
C GLU A 316 13.64 15.07 10.75
N TYR A 317 14.21 13.90 11.03
CA TYR A 317 15.11 13.70 12.19
C TYR A 317 16.59 13.54 11.82
N GLU A 318 16.92 13.32 10.55
CA GLU A 318 18.28 13.04 10.08
C GLU A 318 19.29 14.09 10.58
N ASN A 319 18.95 15.37 10.46
CA ASN A 319 19.80 16.49 10.91
C ASN A 319 19.93 16.61 12.44
N LYS A 320 19.16 15.85 13.20
CA LYS A 320 19.21 15.78 14.66
C LYS A 320 20.05 14.60 15.15
N ILE A 321 20.60 13.81 14.24
CA ILE A 321 21.49 12.68 14.51
C ILE A 321 22.92 13.17 14.35
N GLU A 322 23.69 13.16 15.43
CA GLU A 322 25.08 13.56 15.43
C GLU A 322 25.98 12.34 15.21
N ILE A 323 26.93 12.42 14.29
CA ILE A 323 27.86 11.32 13.98
C ILE A 323 29.24 11.68 14.52
N GLU A 324 29.70 10.95 15.53
CA GLU A 324 31.04 11.11 16.11
C GLU A 324 31.69 9.72 16.29
N GLU A 325 32.94 9.59 15.88
CA GLU A 325 33.69 8.33 16.01
C GLU A 325 32.96 7.08 15.54
N HIS A 326 32.30 7.18 14.38
CA HIS A 326 31.46 6.11 13.77
C HIS A 326 30.19 5.77 14.56
N ARG A 327 29.79 6.57 15.56
CA ARG A 327 28.57 6.40 16.34
C ARG A 327 27.52 7.41 15.92
N LYS A 328 26.29 7.01 15.98
CA LYS A 328 25.12 7.86 15.77
C LYS A 328 24.52 8.23 17.12
N TRP A 329 24.67 9.50 17.48
CA TRP A 329 24.17 10.05 18.73
C TRP A 329 22.84 10.76 18.53
N VAL A 330 21.90 10.51 19.43
CA VAL A 330 20.58 11.16 19.41
C VAL A 330 20.28 11.77 20.76
N LYS A 331 19.90 13.05 20.78
CA LYS A 331 19.52 13.74 22.03
C LYS A 331 18.22 13.13 22.60
N ILE A 332 18.12 13.08 23.91
CA ILE A 332 16.92 12.60 24.61
C ILE A 332 15.68 13.39 24.18
N GLU A 333 15.82 14.71 24.02
CA GLU A 333 14.74 15.57 23.54
C GLU A 333 14.25 15.19 22.14
N THR A 334 15.18 14.79 21.25
CA THR A 334 14.83 14.28 19.90
C THR A 334 14.05 12.98 19.97
N LEU A 335 14.46 12.05 20.83
CA LEU A 335 13.73 10.78 21.05
C LEU A 335 12.34 11.03 21.65
N ARG A 336 12.21 12.02 22.53
CA ARG A 336 10.92 12.42 23.11
C ARG A 336 10.01 13.06 22.06
N ASP A 337 10.53 13.98 21.25
CA ASP A 337 9.79 14.59 20.15
C ASP A 337 9.30 13.52 19.14
N PHE A 338 10.16 12.54 18.82
CA PHE A 338 9.79 11.39 17.99
C PHE A 338 8.66 10.55 18.62
N ASN A 339 8.77 10.26 19.91
CA ASN A 339 7.75 9.51 20.66
C ASN A 339 6.39 10.21 20.62
N GLU A 340 6.36 11.50 20.94
CA GLU A 340 5.12 12.30 20.95
C GLU A 340 4.51 12.47 19.55
N LYS A 341 5.31 12.83 18.57
CA LYS A 341 4.81 13.15 17.21
C LYS A 341 4.51 11.92 16.37
N ILE A 342 5.32 10.87 16.51
CA ILE A 342 5.23 9.69 15.63
C ILE A 342 4.53 8.53 16.36
N ILE A 343 5.13 8.02 17.45
CA ILE A 343 4.61 6.80 18.08
C ILE A 343 3.23 7.07 18.70
N LYS A 344 3.11 8.09 19.52
CA LYS A 344 1.88 8.40 20.24
C LYS A 344 0.73 8.83 19.30
N ASN A 345 1.02 9.63 18.29
CA ASN A 345 -0.03 10.16 17.40
C ASN A 345 -0.51 9.15 16.37
N HIS A 346 0.38 8.29 15.86
CA HIS A 346 0.07 7.39 14.77
C HIS A 346 -0.07 5.93 15.17
N PHE A 347 0.49 5.52 16.32
CA PHE A 347 0.51 4.13 16.79
C PHE A 347 -0.05 3.98 18.21
N LYS A 348 -1.11 4.73 18.54
CA LYS A 348 -1.75 4.81 19.87
C LYS A 348 -2.17 3.47 20.48
N GLU A 349 -2.44 2.48 19.64
CA GLU A 349 -2.90 1.16 20.07
C GLU A 349 -1.80 0.34 20.75
N THR A 350 -0.55 0.80 20.69
CA THR A 350 0.57 0.14 21.35
C THR A 350 0.91 0.87 22.65
N SER A 351 1.07 0.15 23.76
CA SER A 351 1.55 0.71 25.03
C SER A 351 3.03 1.16 24.98
N SER A 352 3.67 1.01 23.85
CA SER A 352 5.10 1.25 23.63
C SER A 352 5.51 2.71 23.81
N TYR A 353 4.63 3.68 23.51
CA TYR A 353 4.93 5.10 23.77
C TYR A 353 5.15 5.39 25.27
N THR A 354 4.37 4.74 26.16
CA THR A 354 4.49 4.89 27.60
C THR A 354 5.80 4.28 28.12
N LEU A 355 6.21 3.14 27.55
CA LEU A 355 7.49 2.50 27.89
C LEU A 355 8.66 3.41 27.54
N LEU A 356 8.66 3.96 26.32
CA LEU A 356 9.72 4.87 25.89
C LEU A 356 9.78 6.15 26.74
N ASP A 357 8.63 6.76 27.06
CA ASP A 357 8.58 7.94 27.93
C ASP A 357 9.19 7.65 29.32
N ASN A 358 8.83 6.52 29.92
CA ASN A 358 9.37 6.13 31.24
C ASN A 358 10.89 5.95 31.18
N GLU A 359 11.39 5.31 30.11
CA GLU A 359 12.86 5.13 29.98
C GLU A 359 13.58 6.45 29.72
N LEU A 360 13.03 7.35 28.90
CA LEU A 360 13.63 8.67 28.68
C LEU A 360 13.63 9.53 29.94
N GLU A 361 12.61 9.45 30.82
CA GLU A 361 12.60 10.10 32.12
C GLU A 361 13.64 9.50 33.08
N ASN A 362 13.84 8.17 33.06
CA ASN A 362 14.89 7.51 33.83
C ASN A 362 16.27 8.01 33.39
N PHE A 363 16.57 8.03 32.08
CA PHE A 363 17.84 8.57 31.59
C PHE A 363 18.04 10.04 31.98
N LYS A 364 16.98 10.86 31.90
CA LYS A 364 17.05 12.27 32.31
C LYS A 364 17.41 12.45 33.81
N LYS A 365 16.86 11.59 34.65
CA LYS A 365 17.23 11.58 36.09
C LYS A 365 18.71 11.19 36.28
N ILE A 366 19.16 10.13 35.61
CA ILE A 366 20.54 9.68 35.63
C ILE A 366 21.49 10.79 35.18
N PHE A 367 21.18 11.51 34.12
CA PHE A 367 21.99 12.62 33.63
C PHE A 367 22.05 13.79 34.59
N LYS A 368 21.03 14.02 35.44
CA LYS A 368 21.02 15.08 36.44
C LYS A 368 21.77 14.69 37.72
N GLU A 369 21.65 13.45 38.15
CA GLU A 369 22.12 12.97 39.42
C GLU A 369 23.56 12.39 39.39
N GLY A 370 24.08 12.11 38.19
CA GLY A 370 25.48 11.78 37.97
C GLY A 370 25.94 10.38 38.38
N ASN A 371 25.09 9.54 38.97
CA ASN A 371 25.39 8.14 39.32
C ASN A 371 24.11 7.34 39.59
N ILE A 372 23.89 6.27 38.84
CA ILE A 372 23.05 5.16 39.29
C ILE A 372 23.86 3.88 39.10
N GLU A 373 24.08 3.15 40.18
CA GLU A 373 24.60 1.78 40.11
C GLU A 373 23.69 0.94 39.20
N THR A 374 24.19 0.57 38.04
CA THR A 374 23.50 -0.32 37.12
C THR A 374 23.44 -1.70 37.73
N LYS A 375 22.26 -2.20 38.05
CA LYS A 375 22.10 -3.59 38.48
C LYS A 375 22.57 -4.51 37.35
N PRO A 376 23.25 -5.62 37.69
CA PRO A 376 23.71 -6.57 36.69
C PRO A 376 22.51 -7.14 35.91
N PRO A 377 22.72 -7.53 34.62
CA PRO A 377 21.70 -8.01 33.77
C PRO A 377 20.99 -9.22 34.34
N SER A 378 19.67 -9.23 34.22
CA SER A 378 18.88 -10.43 34.46
C SER A 378 19.09 -11.43 33.32
N SER A 379 18.95 -12.72 33.61
CA SER A 379 19.18 -13.83 32.69
C SER A 379 18.29 -13.84 31.40
N ASN A 380 17.43 -12.85 31.17
CA ASN A 380 16.54 -12.76 30.02
C ASN A 380 16.68 -11.41 29.31
N GLN A 381 17.77 -11.27 28.53
CA GLN A 381 18.10 -10.04 27.78
C GLN A 381 17.00 -9.62 26.82
N GLU A 382 16.36 -10.56 26.13
CA GLU A 382 15.31 -10.27 25.16
C GLU A 382 14.07 -9.62 25.80
N ARG A 383 13.59 -10.17 26.92
CA ARG A 383 12.48 -9.61 27.67
C ARG A 383 12.81 -8.22 28.21
N ASN A 384 14.02 -8.05 28.70
CA ASN A 384 14.50 -6.78 29.26
C ASN A 384 14.64 -5.73 28.14
N PHE A 385 15.18 -6.11 26.98
CA PHE A 385 15.28 -5.20 25.83
C PHE A 385 13.92 -4.62 25.42
N ASN A 386 12.89 -5.45 25.39
CA ASN A 386 11.51 -4.99 25.14
C ASN A 386 10.97 -4.09 26.27
N ALA A 387 11.14 -4.51 27.51
CA ALA A 387 10.63 -3.77 28.67
C ALA A 387 11.23 -2.36 28.80
N HIS A 388 12.41 -2.15 28.23
CA HIS A 388 13.12 -0.87 28.23
C HIS A 388 13.08 -0.15 26.86
N ALA A 389 12.09 -0.44 26.03
CA ALA A 389 11.92 0.19 24.72
C ALA A 389 13.22 0.22 23.87
N GLY A 390 14.01 -0.87 23.92
CA GLY A 390 15.30 -0.96 23.23
C GLY A 390 16.45 -0.15 23.87
N LEU A 391 16.23 0.47 25.02
CA LEU A 391 17.19 1.34 25.70
C LEU A 391 17.84 0.67 26.94
N LEU A 392 18.25 -0.60 26.80
CA LEU A 392 19.00 -1.27 27.85
C LEU A 392 20.34 -0.60 28.07
N TYR A 393 20.67 -0.29 29.35
CA TYR A 393 21.93 0.33 29.76
C TYR A 393 23.18 -0.41 29.27
N GLU A 394 23.09 -1.73 29.15
CA GLU A 394 24.19 -2.56 28.66
C GLU A 394 24.49 -2.29 27.18
N PHE A 395 23.48 -1.89 26.40
CA PHE A 395 23.59 -1.65 24.97
C PHE A 395 23.77 -0.17 24.62
N ILE A 396 23.56 0.73 25.59
CA ILE A 396 23.52 2.17 25.36
C ILE A 396 24.75 2.86 25.96
N ASP A 397 25.43 3.63 25.12
CA ASP A 397 26.37 4.65 25.57
C ASP A 397 25.65 5.96 25.86
N GLN A 398 26.09 6.67 26.87
CA GLN A 398 25.48 7.87 27.40
C GLN A 398 26.50 9.01 27.42
N ASP A 399 26.18 10.10 26.73
CA ASP A 399 26.93 11.34 26.83
C ASP A 399 26.20 12.31 27.76
N TYR A 400 26.65 12.31 29.03
CA TYR A 400 26.06 13.12 30.10
C TYR A 400 26.13 14.63 29.83
N LYS A 401 27.21 15.08 29.17
CA LYS A 401 27.42 16.51 28.89
C LYS A 401 26.44 17.05 27.87
N ASN A 402 26.14 16.27 26.83
CA ASN A 402 25.32 16.69 25.72
C ASN A 402 23.90 16.10 25.75
N TYR A 403 23.56 15.33 26.83
CA TYR A 403 22.23 14.68 26.99
C TYR A 403 21.81 13.82 25.79
N ARG A 404 22.72 12.97 25.29
CA ARG A 404 22.50 12.13 24.11
C ARG A 404 22.81 10.65 24.35
N LEU A 405 22.17 9.80 23.59
CA LEU A 405 22.27 8.35 23.64
C LEU A 405 22.75 7.78 22.31
N SER A 406 23.50 6.67 22.35
CA SER A 406 23.91 5.89 21.19
C SER A 406 23.97 4.41 21.56
N TYR A 407 23.83 3.51 20.57
CA TYR A 407 24.20 2.12 20.80
C TYR A 407 25.72 1.97 20.88
N LYS A 408 26.19 1.10 21.80
CA LYS A 408 27.61 0.84 22.01
C LYS A 408 28.25 0.19 20.81
N LEU A 409 29.48 0.55 20.49
CA LEU A 409 30.34 -0.12 19.52
C LEU A 409 30.97 -1.38 20.14
N GLY A 410 30.21 -2.24 20.74
CA GLY A 410 30.73 -3.40 21.46
C GLY A 410 30.09 -4.69 21.03
N GLU A 411 30.59 -5.76 21.61
CA GLU A 411 30.03 -7.10 21.48
C GLU A 411 29.30 -7.49 22.75
N ILE A 412 28.23 -8.22 22.61
CA ILE A 412 27.49 -8.90 23.67
C ILE A 412 27.66 -10.41 23.56
N LEU A 413 27.53 -11.12 24.66
CA LEU A 413 27.42 -12.58 24.65
C LEU A 413 25.95 -12.95 24.51
N ASP A 414 25.59 -13.44 23.30
CA ASP A 414 24.24 -13.92 22.98
C ASP A 414 24.30 -15.44 22.76
N LYS A 415 23.63 -16.22 23.62
CA LYS A 415 23.57 -17.69 23.52
C LYS A 415 24.95 -18.33 23.25
N ASP A 416 25.97 -17.94 24.04
CA ASP A 416 27.36 -18.41 23.94
C ASP A 416 28.15 -17.91 22.72
N HIS A 417 27.62 -16.96 21.96
CA HIS A 417 28.30 -16.33 20.81
C HIS A 417 28.49 -14.85 21.01
N LYS A 418 29.68 -14.36 20.72
CA LYS A 418 29.97 -12.92 20.69
C LYS A 418 29.30 -12.32 19.44
N ARG A 419 28.47 -11.28 19.63
CA ARG A 419 27.79 -10.52 18.57
C ARG A 419 27.96 -9.03 18.79
N LYS A 420 28.05 -8.28 17.68
CA LYS A 420 27.92 -6.83 17.74
C LYS A 420 26.53 -6.44 18.22
N ILE A 421 26.44 -5.43 19.07
CA ILE A 421 25.14 -4.93 19.57
C ILE A 421 24.24 -4.50 18.42
N GLU A 422 24.80 -3.82 17.41
CA GLU A 422 24.06 -3.40 16.24
C GLU A 422 23.41 -4.59 15.49
N ASP A 423 24.16 -5.67 15.29
CA ASP A 423 23.66 -6.87 14.63
C ASP A 423 22.59 -7.57 15.46
N TYR A 424 22.76 -7.61 16.80
CA TYR A 424 21.73 -8.12 17.71
C TYR A 424 20.42 -7.34 17.58
N VAL A 425 20.48 -6.00 17.62
CA VAL A 425 19.28 -5.15 17.48
C VAL A 425 18.62 -5.33 16.13
N LYS A 426 19.40 -5.41 15.05
CA LYS A 426 18.87 -5.68 13.70
C LYS A 426 18.13 -7.00 13.61
N ASP A 427 18.74 -8.08 14.08
CA ASP A 427 18.11 -9.40 14.03
C ASP A 427 16.90 -9.47 14.96
N TYR A 428 16.95 -8.77 16.09
CA TYR A 428 15.80 -8.62 16.97
C TYR A 428 14.62 -7.94 16.26
N LEU A 429 14.85 -6.85 15.51
CA LEU A 429 13.82 -6.18 14.73
C LEU A 429 13.24 -7.11 13.63
N LYS A 430 14.09 -7.91 12.99
CA LYS A 430 13.67 -8.87 11.96
C LYS A 430 12.85 -10.04 12.51
N ALA A 431 13.25 -10.58 13.64
CA ALA A 431 12.60 -11.75 14.24
C ALA A 431 11.16 -11.49 14.69
N TRP A 432 10.79 -10.21 14.90
CA TRP A 432 9.50 -9.81 15.42
C TRP A 432 8.67 -8.97 14.42
N ALA A 433 9.15 -8.84 13.20
CA ALA A 433 8.40 -8.25 12.08
C ALA A 433 7.48 -9.30 11.36
#